data_09984e30ff743c7b64ea531db45a7f38
#
_entry.id   09984e30ff743c7b64ea531db45a7f38
#
_cell.length_a   1.000
_cell.length_b   1.000
_cell.length_c   1.000
_cell.angle_alpha   90.00
_cell.angle_beta   90.00
_cell.angle_gamma   90.00
#
_symmetry.space_group_name_H-M   'P 1'
#
loop_
_entity.id
_entity.type
_entity.pdbx_description
1 polymer ?
#
loop_
_entity_poly.entity_id
_entity_poly.type
_entity_poly.pdbx_seq_one_letter_code
_entity_poly.pdbx_strand_id
1 'polypeptide(L)'
;MLMIIKSLFILSAGIVIYVYAGHPILLYLLARLRPRRWAQGDVRLSVAVFISAFNEGKGIAKKIQNLLEQDYQGKYAIIVASDGSTDRTVEIVRSFNDPRVIVYDFKVNRGKAEMQNEIVPTLACDVVVFSDATSAWQTDTLRKIACNFYDADVGCVAVDLFFVSENDGVIEKGQGAYWKYERFLRRYGALVKTNIVASGATYAIRTSLFSPIRSDIGEDLSNPLQIALSGKRVIFDPNVVVEEKSGSTHASELRMRTRVAIRNVTGLASYGKYLDPRRGFVAYQLLVHKYLRVFCWAPMVVALIANYGLRHVSPFNYILIAHLGVYLLAFIGYLNVRLGVRSRFTYLFYYFVLLNYSCMLGFVNYWRGVRRPTWTPER
;
A
#
# COMPACT_ATOMS: atom_id res chain seq x y z
N MET A 1 -22.77 -20.91 -29.13
CA MET A 1 -21.73 -19.88 -29.27
C MET A 1 -22.15 -18.55 -28.66
N LEU A 2 -23.25 -17.93 -29.12
CA LEU A 2 -23.71 -16.60 -28.62
C LEU A 2 -23.95 -16.57 -27.08
N MET A 3 -24.57 -17.61 -26.53
CA MET A 3 -24.82 -17.70 -25.08
C MET A 3 -23.52 -17.75 -24.27
N ILE A 4 -22.52 -18.47 -24.74
CA ILE A 4 -21.19 -18.54 -24.10
C ILE A 4 -20.52 -17.15 -24.07
N ILE A 5 -20.57 -16.42 -25.21
CA ILE A 5 -19.98 -15.07 -25.30
C ILE A 5 -20.72 -14.11 -24.34
N LYS A 6 -22.05 -14.17 -24.26
CA LYS A 6 -22.84 -13.41 -23.29
C LYS A 6 -22.44 -13.71 -21.85
N SER A 7 -22.32 -15.00 -21.50
CA SER A 7 -21.91 -15.43 -20.16
C SER A 7 -20.50 -14.96 -19.81
N LEU A 8 -19.55 -15.05 -20.74
CA LEU A 8 -18.19 -14.54 -20.56
C LEU A 8 -18.18 -13.02 -20.32
N PHE A 9 -18.96 -12.28 -21.09
CA PHE A 9 -19.08 -10.83 -20.91
C PHE A 9 -19.65 -10.50 -19.53
N ILE A 10 -20.80 -11.10 -19.17
CA ILE A 10 -21.50 -10.81 -17.90
C ILE A 10 -20.62 -11.18 -16.71
N LEU A 11 -19.97 -12.34 -16.74
CA LEU A 11 -19.07 -12.79 -15.66
C LEU A 11 -17.88 -11.83 -15.51
N SER A 12 -17.21 -11.50 -16.62
CA SER A 12 -16.03 -10.65 -16.61
C SER A 12 -16.37 -9.22 -16.19
N ALA A 13 -17.42 -8.63 -16.73
CA ALA A 13 -17.90 -7.31 -16.32
C ALA A 13 -18.35 -7.31 -14.85
N GLY A 14 -19.05 -8.37 -14.42
CA GLY A 14 -19.47 -8.56 -13.04
C GLY A 14 -18.30 -8.60 -12.06
N ILE A 15 -17.21 -9.29 -12.40
CA ILE A 15 -15.97 -9.31 -11.58
C ILE A 15 -15.40 -7.89 -11.45
N VAL A 16 -15.27 -7.15 -12.55
CA VAL A 16 -14.74 -5.77 -12.54
C VAL A 16 -15.60 -4.87 -11.66
N ILE A 17 -16.93 -4.90 -11.88
CA ILE A 17 -17.89 -4.09 -11.10
C ILE A 17 -17.83 -4.48 -9.62
N TYR A 18 -17.78 -5.77 -9.32
CA TYR A 18 -17.71 -6.24 -7.94
C TYR A 18 -16.45 -5.76 -7.22
N VAL A 19 -15.28 -5.88 -7.86
CA VAL A 19 -14.00 -5.47 -7.27
C VAL A 19 -13.97 -3.98 -6.96
N TYR A 20 -14.46 -3.14 -7.87
CA TYR A 20 -14.32 -1.69 -7.73
C TYR A 20 -15.54 -0.98 -7.10
N ALA A 21 -16.72 -1.58 -7.15
CA ALA A 21 -17.94 -1.02 -6.56
C ALA A 21 -18.59 -1.96 -5.53
N GLY A 22 -18.82 -3.22 -5.87
CA GLY A 22 -19.51 -4.17 -5.00
C GLY A 22 -18.80 -4.41 -3.68
N HIS A 23 -17.49 -4.66 -3.71
CA HIS A 23 -16.69 -4.87 -2.51
C HIS A 23 -16.66 -3.63 -1.57
N PRO A 24 -16.39 -2.40 -2.02
CA PRO A 24 -16.49 -1.21 -1.18
C PRO A 24 -17.88 -1.02 -0.56
N ILE A 25 -18.93 -1.19 -1.35
CA ILE A 25 -20.31 -1.08 -0.89
C ILE A 25 -20.59 -2.13 0.20
N LEU A 26 -20.19 -3.38 -0.03
CA LEU A 26 -20.34 -4.45 0.95
C LEU A 26 -19.62 -4.14 2.27
N LEU A 27 -18.35 -3.68 2.20
CA LEU A 27 -17.60 -3.27 3.40
C LEU A 27 -18.31 -2.14 4.15
N TYR A 28 -18.80 -1.13 3.42
CA TYR A 28 -19.53 -0.01 4.01
C TYR A 28 -20.80 -0.48 4.73
N LEU A 29 -21.60 -1.31 4.08
CA LEU A 29 -22.86 -1.81 4.66
C LEU A 29 -22.59 -2.68 5.89
N LEU A 30 -21.64 -3.63 5.82
CA LEU A 30 -21.28 -4.47 6.96
C LEU A 30 -20.75 -3.66 8.14
N ALA A 31 -19.90 -2.67 7.87
CA ALA A 31 -19.38 -1.78 8.91
C ALA A 31 -20.46 -0.87 9.52
N ARG A 32 -21.50 -0.52 8.77
CA ARG A 32 -22.65 0.24 9.31
C ARG A 32 -23.55 -0.62 10.17
N LEU A 33 -23.76 -1.87 9.79
CA LEU A 33 -24.65 -2.80 10.51
C LEU A 33 -24.02 -3.29 11.82
N ARG A 34 -22.74 -3.65 11.81
CA ARG A 34 -22.01 -4.21 12.97
C ARG A 34 -20.57 -3.71 13.04
N PRO A 35 -20.34 -2.44 13.38
CA PRO A 35 -18.99 -1.89 13.44
C PRO A 35 -18.18 -2.51 14.59
N ARG A 36 -17.04 -3.07 14.30
CA ARG A 36 -16.06 -3.52 15.28
C ARG A 36 -15.06 -2.40 15.55
N ARG A 37 -15.39 -1.53 16.49
CA ARG A 37 -14.44 -0.51 16.96
C ARG A 37 -13.34 -1.19 17.80
N TRP A 38 -12.27 -0.48 18.06
CA TRP A 38 -11.20 -0.86 18.99
C TRP A 38 -11.09 0.20 20.07
N ALA A 39 -10.60 -0.20 21.23
CA ALA A 39 -10.37 0.71 22.32
C ALA A 39 -9.07 1.50 22.11
N GLN A 40 -9.07 2.76 22.48
CA GLN A 40 -7.90 3.61 22.52
C GLN A 40 -7.73 4.13 23.95
N GLY A 41 -6.49 4.25 24.40
CA GLY A 41 -6.18 4.75 25.74
C GLY A 41 -4.77 5.26 25.83
N ASP A 42 -4.48 6.01 26.89
CA ASP A 42 -3.11 6.46 27.17
C ASP A 42 -2.27 5.26 27.64
N VAL A 43 -1.24 4.94 26.85
CA VAL A 43 -0.30 3.85 27.13
C VAL A 43 1.12 4.32 26.89
N ARG A 44 2.02 3.89 27.80
CA ARG A 44 3.45 4.21 27.73
C ARG A 44 4.25 2.99 27.33
N LEU A 45 3.98 2.48 26.12
CA LEU A 45 4.71 1.36 25.54
C LEU A 45 6.15 1.77 25.18
N SER A 46 7.05 0.81 25.21
CA SER A 46 8.38 0.99 24.61
C SER A 46 8.28 0.87 23.09
N VAL A 47 8.82 1.84 22.34
CA VAL A 47 8.67 1.92 20.89
C VAL A 47 10.02 2.00 20.20
N ALA A 48 10.22 1.24 19.13
CA ALA A 48 11.31 1.44 18.19
C ALA A 48 10.76 1.99 16.86
N VAL A 49 11.23 3.17 16.44
CA VAL A 49 10.94 3.71 15.12
C VAL A 49 12.03 3.24 14.16
N PHE A 50 11.69 2.32 13.28
CA PHE A 50 12.60 1.68 12.34
C PHE A 50 12.56 2.40 10.99
N ILE A 51 13.67 2.99 10.58
CA ILE A 51 13.85 3.70 9.31
C ILE A 51 14.78 2.88 8.42
N SER A 52 14.27 2.46 7.24
CA SER A 52 15.12 1.93 6.17
C SER A 52 15.67 3.09 5.35
N ALA A 53 17.00 3.18 5.23
CA ALA A 53 17.67 4.27 4.49
C ALA A 53 18.64 3.70 3.44
N PHE A 54 18.60 4.26 2.23
CA PHE A 54 19.58 4.02 1.17
C PHE A 54 19.83 5.31 0.41
N ASN A 55 21.02 5.89 0.59
CA ASN A 55 21.40 7.17 0.00
C ASN A 55 20.40 8.32 0.32
N GLU A 56 20.10 8.48 1.62
CA GLU A 56 19.14 9.47 2.15
C GLU A 56 19.84 10.69 2.81
N GLY A 57 21.12 10.92 2.52
CA GLY A 57 21.93 12.00 3.13
C GLY A 57 21.31 13.39 3.04
N LYS A 58 20.46 13.67 2.02
CA LYS A 58 19.78 14.97 1.88
C LYS A 58 18.58 15.15 2.84
N GLY A 59 17.96 14.05 3.28
CA GLY A 59 16.70 14.10 4.05
C GLY A 59 16.78 13.51 5.46
N ILE A 60 17.75 12.64 5.72
CA ILE A 60 17.80 11.85 6.95
C ILE A 60 17.93 12.71 8.21
N ALA A 61 18.68 13.82 8.16
CA ALA A 61 18.79 14.73 9.29
C ALA A 61 17.44 15.31 9.68
N LYS A 62 16.68 15.81 8.70
CA LYS A 62 15.33 16.36 8.91
C LYS A 62 14.37 15.29 9.47
N LYS A 63 14.48 14.06 8.98
CA LYS A 63 13.66 12.94 9.47
C LYS A 63 13.97 12.63 10.94
N ILE A 64 15.24 12.53 11.31
CA ILE A 64 15.64 12.26 12.72
C ILE A 64 15.16 13.40 13.62
N GLN A 65 15.36 14.66 13.22
CA GLN A 65 14.89 15.81 13.97
C GLN A 65 13.38 15.75 14.20
N ASN A 66 12.60 15.49 13.15
CA ASN A 66 11.14 15.34 13.24
C ASN A 66 10.70 14.23 14.21
N LEU A 67 11.48 13.14 14.32
CA LEU A 67 11.21 12.06 15.26
C LEU A 67 11.66 12.38 16.69
N LEU A 68 12.73 13.16 16.87
CA LEU A 68 13.18 13.60 18.19
C LEU A 68 12.21 14.61 18.85
N GLU A 69 11.43 15.32 18.03
CA GLU A 69 10.41 16.29 18.45
C GLU A 69 9.03 15.66 18.74
N GLN A 70 8.92 14.33 18.76
CA GLN A 70 7.63 13.68 19.04
C GLN A 70 7.20 13.87 20.49
N ASP A 71 5.94 14.31 20.68
CA ASP A 71 5.26 14.37 21.98
C ASP A 71 4.81 12.96 22.39
N TYR A 72 5.74 12.22 22.98
CA TYR A 72 5.47 10.86 23.47
C TYR A 72 6.13 10.62 24.83
N GLN A 73 5.31 10.25 25.81
CA GLN A 73 5.74 10.08 27.20
C GLN A 73 6.33 8.67 27.50
N GLY A 74 6.23 7.73 26.59
CA GLY A 74 6.85 6.40 26.67
C GLY A 74 8.32 6.43 26.23
N LYS A 75 9.05 5.36 26.53
CA LYS A 75 10.42 5.18 26.01
C LYS A 75 10.38 4.90 24.51
N TYR A 76 11.22 5.58 23.72
CA TYR A 76 11.38 5.24 22.31
C TYR A 76 12.82 5.41 21.84
N ALA A 77 13.15 4.64 20.78
CA ALA A 77 14.41 4.72 20.06
C ALA A 77 14.17 4.88 18.56
N ILE A 78 15.10 5.53 17.89
CA ILE A 78 15.11 5.75 16.43
C ILE A 78 16.20 4.85 15.85
N ILE A 79 15.79 3.81 15.15
CA ILE A 79 16.67 2.82 14.54
C ILE A 79 16.81 3.17 13.06
N VAL A 80 17.98 3.62 12.64
CA VAL A 80 18.27 3.87 11.23
C VAL A 80 19.07 2.69 10.68
N ALA A 81 18.46 1.91 9.79
CA ALA A 81 19.10 0.83 9.07
C ALA A 81 19.53 1.31 7.68
N SER A 82 20.82 1.54 7.51
CA SER A 82 21.44 1.97 6.25
C SER A 82 21.77 0.75 5.39
N ASP A 83 21.12 0.61 4.26
CA ASP A 83 21.17 -0.55 3.34
C ASP A 83 22.28 -0.38 2.27
N GLY A 84 23.53 -0.26 2.70
CA GLY A 84 24.67 -0.08 1.81
C GLY A 84 24.76 1.34 1.21
N SER A 85 24.40 2.37 1.99
CA SER A 85 24.51 3.76 1.51
C SER A 85 25.97 4.13 1.20
N THR A 86 26.17 4.83 0.07
CA THR A 86 27.47 5.30 -0.41
C THR A 86 27.64 6.82 -0.26
N ASP A 87 26.58 7.50 0.17
CA ASP A 87 26.59 8.93 0.46
C ASP A 87 26.84 9.21 1.96
N ARG A 88 26.62 10.45 2.39
CA ARG A 88 26.84 10.86 3.79
C ARG A 88 25.74 10.41 4.78
N THR A 89 24.81 9.52 4.38
CA THR A 89 23.69 9.09 5.24
C THR A 89 24.15 8.62 6.61
N VAL A 90 25.10 7.68 6.68
CA VAL A 90 25.60 7.10 7.94
C VAL A 90 26.35 8.11 8.78
N GLU A 91 27.20 8.95 8.13
CA GLU A 91 27.94 10.03 8.79
C GLU A 91 26.97 11.00 9.50
N ILE A 92 25.93 11.43 8.80
CA ILE A 92 24.91 12.34 9.33
C ILE A 92 24.17 11.70 10.52
N VAL A 93 23.76 10.43 10.42
CA VAL A 93 23.08 9.75 11.55
C VAL A 93 23.98 9.67 12.77
N ARG A 94 25.26 9.33 12.61
CA ARG A 94 26.25 9.28 13.69
C ARG A 94 26.55 10.63 14.34
N SER A 95 26.30 11.74 13.64
CA SER A 95 26.50 13.09 14.19
C SER A 95 25.43 13.51 15.20
N PHE A 96 24.32 12.77 15.30
CA PHE A 96 23.31 13.02 16.32
C PHE A 96 23.77 12.43 17.65
N ASN A 97 24.16 13.29 18.60
CA ASN A 97 24.57 12.91 19.95
C ASN A 97 23.35 12.69 20.88
N ASP A 98 22.34 11.96 20.41
CA ASP A 98 21.16 11.61 21.20
C ASP A 98 21.14 10.08 21.40
N PRO A 99 21.08 9.58 22.66
CA PRO A 99 21.12 8.15 22.92
C PRO A 99 19.94 7.36 22.34
N ARG A 100 18.89 8.05 21.92
CA ARG A 100 17.74 7.43 21.24
C ARG A 100 18.04 7.08 19.76
N VAL A 101 19.10 7.66 19.16
CA VAL A 101 19.41 7.47 17.74
C VAL A 101 20.47 6.38 17.58
N ILE A 102 20.08 5.27 16.97
CA ILE A 102 20.93 4.09 16.76
C ILE A 102 21.04 3.82 15.26
N VAL A 103 22.25 3.63 14.75
CA VAL A 103 22.51 3.32 13.34
C VAL A 103 23.05 1.89 13.17
N TYR A 104 22.42 1.16 12.25
CA TYR A 104 22.93 -0.10 11.70
C TYR A 104 23.44 0.18 10.28
N ASP A 105 24.74 -0.03 10.08
CA ASP A 105 25.45 0.32 8.83
C ASP A 105 25.78 -0.96 8.05
N PHE A 106 24.87 -1.38 7.18
CA PHE A 106 25.09 -2.50 6.28
C PHE A 106 25.95 -2.07 5.08
N LYS A 107 26.88 -2.92 4.68
CA LYS A 107 27.83 -2.61 3.61
C LYS A 107 27.31 -2.96 2.21
N VAL A 108 26.24 -3.73 2.13
CA VAL A 108 25.64 -4.22 0.89
C VAL A 108 24.16 -3.96 0.90
N ASN A 109 23.59 -3.50 -0.22
CA ASN A 109 22.15 -3.32 -0.37
C ASN A 109 21.45 -4.70 -0.47
N ARG A 110 20.68 -5.06 0.56
CA ARG A 110 19.96 -6.34 0.69
C ARG A 110 18.44 -6.16 0.66
N GLY A 111 17.98 -4.93 0.73
CA GLY A 111 16.56 -4.59 0.76
C GLY A 111 15.95 -4.49 2.16
N LYS A 112 14.86 -3.74 2.26
CA LYS A 112 14.18 -3.43 3.54
C LYS A 112 13.84 -4.67 4.36
N ALA A 113 13.35 -5.73 3.72
CA ALA A 113 12.91 -6.95 4.39
C ALA A 113 14.05 -7.66 5.13
N GLU A 114 15.22 -7.75 4.50
CA GLU A 114 16.38 -8.42 5.13
C GLU A 114 16.86 -7.65 6.36
N MET A 115 16.91 -6.32 6.30
CA MET A 115 17.25 -5.49 7.46
C MET A 115 16.22 -5.65 8.59
N GLN A 116 14.92 -5.68 8.25
CA GLN A 116 13.87 -5.93 9.23
C GLN A 116 14.02 -7.31 9.89
N ASN A 117 14.27 -8.35 9.08
CA ASN A 117 14.47 -9.72 9.56
C ASN A 117 15.64 -9.86 10.54
N GLU A 118 16.72 -9.10 10.32
CA GLU A 118 17.91 -9.15 11.16
C GLU A 118 17.74 -8.32 12.43
N ILE A 119 17.18 -7.11 12.32
CA ILE A 119 17.17 -6.17 13.45
C ILE A 119 15.93 -6.34 14.33
N VAL A 120 14.73 -6.48 13.76
CA VAL A 120 13.49 -6.45 14.56
C VAL A 120 13.44 -7.51 15.65
N PRO A 121 13.92 -8.77 15.43
CA PRO A 121 13.95 -9.78 16.48
C PRO A 121 14.89 -9.46 17.66
N THR A 122 15.83 -8.52 17.48
CA THR A 122 16.78 -8.12 18.54
C THR A 122 16.27 -6.95 19.38
N LEU A 123 15.17 -6.31 18.98
CA LEU A 123 14.64 -5.12 19.64
C LEU A 123 13.84 -5.49 20.89
N ALA A 124 14.28 -4.99 22.04
CA ALA A 124 13.56 -5.14 23.31
C ALA A 124 12.53 -4.01 23.49
N CYS A 125 11.48 -4.02 22.65
CA CYS A 125 10.39 -3.03 22.70
C CYS A 125 9.02 -3.69 22.45
N ASP A 126 7.95 -3.02 22.90
CA ASP A 126 6.57 -3.50 22.74
C ASP A 126 6.07 -3.34 21.32
N VAL A 127 6.45 -2.24 20.67
CA VAL A 127 5.96 -1.84 19.34
C VAL A 127 7.10 -1.40 18.45
N VAL A 128 7.10 -1.87 17.21
CA VAL A 128 7.95 -1.34 16.13
C VAL A 128 7.10 -0.53 15.18
N VAL A 129 7.52 0.71 14.92
CA VAL A 129 6.92 1.58 13.90
C VAL A 129 7.87 1.65 12.72
N PHE A 130 7.50 1.08 11.60
CA PHE A 130 8.25 1.21 10.36
C PHE A 130 7.97 2.55 9.71
N SER A 131 9.01 3.22 9.22
CA SER A 131 8.90 4.52 8.57
C SER A 131 9.88 4.65 7.41
N ASP A 132 9.43 5.26 6.31
CA ASP A 132 10.34 5.70 5.26
C ASP A 132 11.10 6.95 5.71
N ALA A 133 12.30 7.14 5.18
CA ALA A 133 13.13 8.31 5.47
C ALA A 133 12.52 9.63 4.96
N THR A 134 11.63 9.54 3.97
CA THR A 134 10.97 10.68 3.31
C THR A 134 9.66 11.10 3.96
N SER A 135 9.07 10.26 4.81
CA SER A 135 7.80 10.57 5.46
C SER A 135 7.95 11.59 6.60
N ALA A 136 7.04 12.56 6.68
CA ALA A 136 7.01 13.56 7.75
C ALA A 136 5.84 13.29 8.71
N TRP A 137 6.10 13.42 10.01
CA TRP A 137 5.14 13.15 11.06
C TRP A 137 4.73 14.44 11.78
N GLN A 138 3.48 14.52 12.20
CA GLN A 138 3.03 15.53 13.16
C GLN A 138 3.64 15.21 14.54
N THR A 139 3.77 16.19 15.41
CA THR A 139 4.41 16.04 16.73
C THR A 139 3.71 15.00 17.62
N ASP A 140 2.42 14.76 17.44
CA ASP A 140 1.62 13.81 18.22
C ASP A 140 1.44 12.43 17.53
N THR A 141 2.10 12.20 16.39
CA THR A 141 1.92 10.98 15.59
C THR A 141 2.28 9.72 16.38
N LEU A 142 3.42 9.71 17.09
CA LEU A 142 3.86 8.55 17.84
C LEU A 142 2.90 8.21 18.98
N ARG A 143 2.42 9.23 19.69
CA ARG A 143 1.43 9.07 20.76
C ARG A 143 0.12 8.51 20.21
N LYS A 144 -0.39 9.05 19.10
CA LYS A 144 -1.60 8.54 18.43
C LYS A 144 -1.45 7.09 17.97
N ILE A 145 -0.29 6.70 17.43
CA ILE A 145 -0.01 5.29 17.07
C ILE A 145 -0.09 4.42 18.33
N ALA A 146 0.61 4.80 19.40
CA ALA A 146 0.69 4.01 20.64
C ALA A 146 -0.69 3.80 21.28
N CYS A 147 -1.54 4.83 21.32
CA CYS A 147 -2.90 4.77 21.90
C CYS A 147 -3.76 3.63 21.32
N ASN A 148 -3.53 3.24 20.06
CA ASN A 148 -4.28 2.14 19.43
C ASN A 148 -3.91 0.76 19.99
N PHE A 149 -2.70 0.61 20.52
CA PHE A 149 -2.24 -0.64 21.14
C PHE A 149 -2.75 -0.83 22.58
N TYR A 150 -3.55 0.08 23.11
CA TYR A 150 -4.32 -0.13 24.32
C TYR A 150 -5.22 -1.37 24.20
N ASP A 151 -5.84 -1.55 23.04
CA ASP A 151 -6.60 -2.77 22.73
C ASP A 151 -5.61 -3.94 22.46
N ALA A 152 -5.67 -4.96 23.31
CA ALA A 152 -4.82 -6.13 23.18
C ALA A 152 -5.03 -6.94 21.90
N ASP A 153 -6.19 -6.77 21.23
CA ASP A 153 -6.47 -7.42 19.95
C ASP A 153 -5.86 -6.69 18.76
N VAL A 154 -5.44 -5.44 18.92
CA VAL A 154 -4.74 -4.69 17.88
C VAL A 154 -3.30 -5.16 17.79
N GLY A 155 -2.97 -5.81 16.68
CA GLY A 155 -1.61 -6.27 16.36
C GLY A 155 -0.86 -5.38 15.39
N CYS A 156 -1.60 -4.64 14.52
CA CYS A 156 -1.00 -3.71 13.54
C CYS A 156 -1.88 -2.46 13.40
N VAL A 157 -1.22 -1.31 13.29
CA VAL A 157 -1.84 0.00 13.04
C VAL A 157 -1.33 0.53 11.70
N ALA A 158 -2.24 0.61 10.72
CA ALA A 158 -2.02 1.32 9.47
C ALA A 158 -2.45 2.78 9.63
N VAL A 159 -1.63 3.70 9.14
CA VAL A 159 -1.84 5.15 9.24
C VAL A 159 -2.45 5.72 7.97
N ASP A 160 -3.00 6.93 8.07
CA ASP A 160 -3.47 7.69 6.92
C ASP A 160 -2.32 8.42 6.24
N LEU A 161 -2.04 8.02 5.01
CA LEU A 161 -0.99 8.61 4.20
C LEU A 161 -1.54 9.76 3.37
N PHE A 162 -0.97 10.94 3.55
CA PHE A 162 -1.31 12.14 2.81
C PHE A 162 -0.14 12.58 1.92
N PHE A 163 -0.37 12.66 0.61
CA PHE A 163 0.66 13.11 -0.31
C PHE A 163 0.65 14.63 -0.42
N VAL A 164 1.83 15.20 -0.14
CA VAL A 164 2.09 16.65 -0.30
C VAL A 164 2.95 16.83 -1.56
N SER A 165 2.55 17.76 -2.42
CA SER A 165 3.35 18.16 -3.56
C SER A 165 3.83 19.59 -3.39
N GLU A 166 5.04 19.84 -3.87
CA GLU A 166 5.62 21.20 -3.97
C GLU A 166 5.03 21.97 -5.17
N ASN A 167 4.36 21.28 -6.09
CA ASN A 167 3.73 21.86 -7.29
C ASN A 167 2.31 21.31 -7.46
N ASP A 168 1.30 22.16 -7.54
CA ASP A 168 -0.12 21.84 -7.78
C ASP A 168 -0.36 21.05 -9.09
N GLY A 169 0.19 19.85 -9.21
CA GLY A 169 0.19 19.03 -10.42
C GLY A 169 -1.09 18.20 -10.62
N VAL A 170 -1.40 17.85 -11.88
CA VAL A 170 -2.55 16.99 -12.25
C VAL A 170 -2.38 15.56 -11.73
N ILE A 171 -1.14 15.06 -11.68
CA ILE A 171 -0.77 13.73 -11.18
C ILE A 171 -1.20 13.55 -9.74
N GLU A 172 -1.01 14.56 -8.91
CA GLU A 172 -1.35 14.60 -7.49
C GLU A 172 -2.85 14.44 -7.21
N LYS A 173 -3.70 15.09 -8.03
CA LYS A 173 -5.15 15.06 -7.84
C LYS A 173 -5.80 13.72 -8.20
N GLY A 174 -5.22 12.98 -9.13
CA GLY A 174 -5.67 11.63 -9.46
C GLY A 174 -5.12 10.57 -8.49
N GLN A 175 -3.88 10.73 -8.03
CA GLN A 175 -3.38 9.98 -6.89
C GLN A 175 -4.30 10.20 -5.67
N GLY A 176 -4.74 11.44 -5.43
CA GLY A 176 -5.68 11.79 -4.37
C GLY A 176 -7.01 11.02 -4.43
N ALA A 177 -7.58 10.80 -5.62
CA ALA A 177 -8.81 10.00 -5.78
C ALA A 177 -8.56 8.51 -5.47
N TYR A 178 -7.45 7.95 -5.98
CA TYR A 178 -7.04 6.59 -5.65
C TYR A 178 -6.81 6.39 -4.14
N TRP A 179 -6.11 7.33 -3.49
CA TRP A 179 -5.86 7.25 -2.05
C TRP A 179 -7.12 7.45 -1.21
N LYS A 180 -8.07 8.28 -1.65
CA LYS A 180 -9.40 8.36 -1.02
C LYS A 180 -10.13 7.02 -1.08
N TYR A 181 -10.03 6.32 -2.22
CA TYR A 181 -10.58 4.98 -2.37
C TYR A 181 -9.87 3.95 -1.49
N GLU A 182 -8.52 3.96 -1.41
CA GLU A 182 -7.75 3.10 -0.52
C GLU A 182 -8.06 3.35 0.96
N ARG A 183 -8.14 4.61 1.38
CA ARG A 183 -8.57 5.00 2.73
C ARG A 183 -9.94 4.44 3.05
N PHE A 184 -10.88 4.57 2.12
CA PHE A 184 -12.23 4.04 2.26
C PHE A 184 -12.19 2.52 2.54
N LEU A 185 -11.49 1.76 1.72
CA LEU A 185 -11.37 0.31 1.90
C LEU A 185 -10.72 -0.06 3.23
N ARG A 186 -9.62 0.60 3.60
CA ARG A 186 -8.90 0.35 4.86
C ARG A 186 -9.76 0.70 6.07
N ARG A 187 -10.44 1.84 6.05
CA ARG A 187 -11.33 2.28 7.13
C ARG A 187 -12.45 1.26 7.37
N TYR A 188 -13.16 0.91 6.33
CA TYR A 188 -14.31 0.01 6.47
C TYR A 188 -13.89 -1.46 6.66
N GLY A 189 -12.79 -1.91 6.07
CA GLY A 189 -12.21 -3.22 6.34
C GLY A 189 -11.84 -3.41 7.82
N ALA A 190 -11.19 -2.41 8.43
CA ALA A 190 -10.88 -2.40 9.86
C ALA A 190 -12.11 -2.43 10.75
N LEU A 191 -13.18 -1.71 10.36
CA LEU A 191 -14.45 -1.67 11.10
C LEU A 191 -15.28 -2.95 10.93
N VAL A 192 -15.15 -3.69 9.82
CA VAL A 192 -15.81 -5.00 9.66
C VAL A 192 -15.10 -6.05 10.50
N LYS A 193 -13.78 -6.17 10.41
CA LYS A 193 -13.00 -7.11 11.20
C LYS A 193 -11.51 -6.73 11.28
N THR A 194 -10.81 -6.71 10.15
CA THR A 194 -9.37 -6.48 10.05
C THR A 194 -9.01 -6.11 8.63
N ASN A 195 -7.89 -5.43 8.43
CA ASN A 195 -7.24 -5.32 7.14
C ASN A 195 -6.20 -6.43 6.95
N ILE A 196 -5.58 -6.49 5.78
CA ILE A 196 -4.46 -7.38 5.44
C ILE A 196 -3.29 -6.62 4.84
N VAL A 197 -3.39 -5.29 4.80
CA VAL A 197 -2.37 -4.39 4.23
C VAL A 197 -2.24 -3.15 5.07
N ALA A 198 -1.05 -2.57 5.05
CA ALA A 198 -0.75 -1.26 5.59
C ALA A 198 -0.20 -0.33 4.51
N SER A 199 0.33 0.83 4.89
CA SER A 199 1.06 1.72 3.99
C SER A 199 2.56 1.52 4.20
N GLY A 200 3.31 1.29 3.13
CA GLY A 200 4.77 1.10 3.21
C GLY A 200 5.52 2.32 3.77
N ALA A 201 4.94 3.52 3.66
CA ALA A 201 5.56 4.74 4.18
C ALA A 201 5.58 4.82 5.72
N THR A 202 4.51 4.35 6.38
CA THR A 202 4.47 4.22 7.85
C THR A 202 3.37 3.24 8.28
N TYR A 203 3.71 2.33 9.18
CA TYR A 203 2.79 1.47 9.93
C TYR A 203 3.46 0.93 11.18
N ALA A 204 2.68 0.46 12.14
CA ALA A 204 3.20 -0.06 13.41
C ALA A 204 2.69 -1.48 13.68
N ILE A 205 3.50 -2.28 14.37
CA ILE A 205 3.14 -3.64 14.80
C ILE A 205 3.56 -3.88 16.25
N ARG A 206 2.89 -4.80 16.95
CA ARG A 206 3.47 -5.39 18.15
C ARG A 206 4.72 -6.16 17.77
N THR A 207 5.84 -5.90 18.43
CA THR A 207 7.12 -6.55 18.15
C THR A 207 7.03 -8.07 18.25
N SER A 208 6.28 -8.57 19.23
CA SER A 208 6.05 -10.01 19.45
C SER A 208 5.30 -10.73 18.33
N LEU A 209 4.66 -9.97 17.41
CA LEU A 209 3.96 -10.51 16.25
C LEU A 209 4.77 -10.43 14.95
N PHE A 210 5.99 -9.91 15.03
CA PHE A 210 6.87 -9.91 13.86
C PHE A 210 7.26 -11.35 13.49
N SER A 211 7.18 -11.64 12.21
CA SER A 211 7.68 -12.90 11.64
C SER A 211 8.54 -12.57 10.42
N PRO A 212 9.63 -13.33 10.19
CA PRO A 212 10.48 -13.08 9.03
C PRO A 212 9.71 -13.04 7.71
N ILE A 213 10.07 -12.08 6.88
CA ILE A 213 9.43 -11.81 5.60
C ILE A 213 10.40 -12.07 4.45
N ARG A 214 9.89 -12.48 3.31
CA ARG A 214 10.69 -12.68 2.10
C ARG A 214 11.06 -11.32 1.50
N SER A 215 12.31 -11.19 1.05
CA SER A 215 12.84 -9.94 0.48
C SER A 215 12.17 -9.51 -0.84
N ASP A 216 11.61 -10.47 -1.59
CA ASP A 216 10.92 -10.23 -2.86
C ASP A 216 9.42 -9.90 -2.72
N ILE A 217 8.88 -9.81 -1.48
CA ILE A 217 7.48 -9.46 -1.19
C ILE A 217 7.43 -8.12 -0.44
N GLY A 218 6.34 -7.36 -0.61
CA GLY A 218 6.12 -6.11 0.13
C GLY A 218 5.91 -6.35 1.63
N GLU A 219 6.69 -5.67 2.46
CA GLU A 219 6.57 -5.70 3.91
C GLU A 219 5.22 -5.18 4.41
N ASP A 220 4.64 -4.22 3.68
CA ASP A 220 3.31 -3.63 3.91
C ASP A 220 2.14 -4.57 3.60
N LEU A 221 2.40 -5.67 2.92
CA LEU A 221 1.47 -6.80 2.77
C LEU A 221 1.83 -7.95 3.73
N SER A 222 3.12 -8.29 3.84
CA SER A 222 3.57 -9.49 4.58
C SER A 222 3.27 -9.39 6.07
N ASN A 223 3.71 -8.32 6.74
CA ASN A 223 3.50 -8.14 8.17
C ASN A 223 2.00 -8.06 8.54
N PRO A 224 1.17 -7.20 7.91
CA PRO A 224 -0.24 -7.14 8.24
C PRO A 224 -0.99 -8.45 7.98
N LEU A 225 -0.68 -9.14 6.87
CA LEU A 225 -1.33 -10.41 6.55
C LEU A 225 -1.00 -11.49 7.59
N GLN A 226 0.26 -11.63 8.00
CA GLN A 226 0.67 -12.61 9.02
C GLN A 226 0.01 -12.30 10.37
N ILE A 227 -0.08 -11.03 10.75
CA ILE A 227 -0.77 -10.57 11.96
C ILE A 227 -2.28 -10.88 11.87
N ALA A 228 -2.93 -10.61 10.75
CA ALA A 228 -4.34 -10.95 10.56
C ALA A 228 -4.58 -12.47 10.61
N LEU A 229 -3.64 -13.28 10.09
CA LEU A 229 -3.68 -14.75 10.14
C LEU A 229 -3.44 -15.30 11.55
N SER A 230 -2.71 -14.61 12.42
CA SER A 230 -2.57 -14.98 13.84
C SER A 230 -3.81 -14.67 14.69
N GLY A 231 -4.86 -14.10 14.08
CA GLY A 231 -6.11 -13.72 14.76
C GLY A 231 -6.10 -12.32 15.36
N LYS A 232 -4.98 -11.60 15.32
CA LYS A 232 -4.90 -10.20 15.75
C LYS A 232 -5.41 -9.26 14.67
N ARG A 233 -5.83 -8.07 15.06
CA ARG A 233 -6.43 -7.08 14.17
C ARG A 233 -5.38 -6.17 13.55
N VAL A 234 -5.54 -5.93 12.28
CA VAL A 234 -4.87 -4.86 11.54
C VAL A 234 -5.90 -3.75 11.36
N ILE A 235 -5.72 -2.66 12.08
CA ILE A 235 -6.63 -1.51 12.05
C ILE A 235 -6.10 -0.40 11.14
N PHE A 236 -6.96 0.55 10.81
CA PHE A 236 -6.60 1.79 10.13
C PHE A 236 -7.12 2.96 10.96
N ASP A 237 -6.20 3.79 11.45
CA ASP A 237 -6.58 4.99 12.21
C ASP A 237 -6.47 6.25 11.33
N PRO A 238 -7.59 6.85 10.91
CA PRO A 238 -7.59 8.05 10.08
C PRO A 238 -7.09 9.31 10.81
N ASN A 239 -6.94 9.27 12.15
CA ASN A 239 -6.44 10.39 12.93
C ASN A 239 -4.91 10.43 12.99
N VAL A 240 -4.25 9.35 12.59
CA VAL A 240 -2.79 9.26 12.47
C VAL A 240 -2.40 9.62 11.05
N VAL A 241 -2.13 10.89 10.81
CA VAL A 241 -1.78 11.40 9.48
C VAL A 241 -0.27 11.48 9.34
N VAL A 242 0.23 10.93 8.24
CA VAL A 242 1.64 10.97 7.85
C VAL A 242 1.73 11.58 6.46
N GLU A 243 2.62 12.55 6.29
CA GLU A 243 2.86 13.20 5.00
C GLU A 243 3.97 12.50 4.23
N GLU A 244 3.78 12.35 2.93
CA GLU A 244 4.76 11.78 2.00
C GLU A 244 4.87 12.67 0.78
N LYS A 245 6.09 12.86 0.26
CA LYS A 245 6.28 13.60 -0.98
C LYS A 245 5.84 12.76 -2.17
N SER A 246 5.00 13.31 -3.04
CA SER A 246 4.59 12.64 -4.26
C SER A 246 5.71 12.65 -5.33
N GLY A 247 5.84 11.56 -6.07
CA GLY A 247 6.72 11.50 -7.24
C GLY A 247 6.27 12.49 -8.33
N SER A 248 7.22 13.11 -9.03
CA SER A 248 6.96 14.27 -9.87
C SER A 248 6.65 13.96 -11.34
N THR A 249 6.87 12.75 -11.84
CA THR A 249 6.72 12.43 -13.28
C THR A 249 5.89 11.19 -13.54
N HIS A 250 5.20 11.18 -14.72
CA HIS A 250 4.45 10.02 -15.21
C HIS A 250 5.32 8.75 -15.32
N ALA A 251 6.54 8.87 -15.81
CA ALA A 251 7.45 7.74 -15.99
C ALA A 251 7.88 7.13 -14.65
N SER A 252 8.14 7.95 -13.63
CA SER A 252 8.46 7.49 -12.27
C SER A 252 7.25 6.77 -11.63
N GLU A 253 6.04 7.30 -11.82
CA GLU A 253 4.81 6.66 -11.33
C GLU A 253 4.60 5.28 -11.96
N LEU A 254 4.72 5.14 -13.28
CA LEU A 254 4.59 3.84 -13.96
C LEU A 254 5.64 2.83 -13.48
N ARG A 255 6.90 3.25 -13.36
CA ARG A 255 7.98 2.37 -12.84
C ARG A 255 7.70 1.93 -11.41
N MET A 256 7.31 2.87 -10.53
CA MET A 256 6.96 2.59 -9.14
C MET A 256 5.79 1.60 -9.07
N ARG A 257 4.70 1.84 -9.82
CA ARG A 257 3.52 0.94 -9.83
C ARG A 257 3.84 -0.44 -10.37
N THR A 258 4.67 -0.53 -11.42
CA THR A 258 5.11 -1.81 -11.96
C THR A 258 5.98 -2.58 -10.95
N ARG A 259 6.88 -1.90 -10.23
CA ARG A 259 7.66 -2.51 -9.15
C ARG A 259 6.77 -3.05 -8.04
N VAL A 260 5.80 -2.26 -7.58
CA VAL A 260 4.82 -2.68 -6.57
C VAL A 260 4.00 -3.86 -7.08
N ALA A 261 3.61 -3.85 -8.36
CA ALA A 261 2.85 -4.95 -8.98
C ALA A 261 3.65 -6.26 -9.04
N ILE A 262 4.95 -6.21 -9.40
CA ILE A 262 5.84 -7.40 -9.38
C ILE A 262 5.87 -8.01 -7.96
N ARG A 263 6.10 -7.19 -6.92
CA ARG A 263 6.13 -7.64 -5.52
C ARG A 263 4.79 -8.18 -5.06
N ASN A 264 3.68 -7.55 -5.47
CA ASN A 264 2.33 -8.06 -5.18
C ASN A 264 2.10 -9.42 -5.84
N VAL A 265 2.39 -9.60 -7.13
CA VAL A 265 2.21 -10.89 -7.83
C VAL A 265 3.08 -11.98 -7.18
N THR A 266 4.33 -11.67 -6.83
CA THR A 266 5.24 -12.58 -6.11
C THR A 266 4.64 -12.99 -4.76
N GLY A 267 4.11 -12.03 -4.01
CA GLY A 267 3.44 -12.29 -2.73
C GLY A 267 2.21 -13.17 -2.90
N LEU A 268 1.36 -12.87 -3.87
CA LEU A 268 0.16 -13.65 -4.13
C LEU A 268 0.49 -15.10 -4.53
N ALA A 269 1.51 -15.32 -5.37
CA ALA A 269 1.97 -16.65 -5.71
C ALA A 269 2.38 -17.47 -4.46
N SER A 270 2.91 -16.80 -3.42
CA SER A 270 3.30 -17.45 -2.15
C SER A 270 2.15 -17.62 -1.17
N TYR A 271 1.12 -16.78 -1.24
CA TYR A 271 0.05 -16.70 -0.25
C TYR A 271 -1.24 -17.43 -0.67
N GLY A 272 -1.24 -18.17 -1.79
CA GLY A 272 -2.41 -18.94 -2.27
C GLY A 272 -3.01 -19.87 -1.23
N LYS A 273 -2.17 -20.49 -0.38
CA LYS A 273 -2.62 -21.36 0.73
C LYS A 273 -3.50 -20.65 1.77
N TYR A 274 -3.50 -19.32 1.81
CA TYR A 274 -4.31 -18.53 2.72
C TYR A 274 -5.68 -18.14 2.16
N LEU A 275 -6.00 -18.56 0.93
CA LEU A 275 -7.34 -18.43 0.35
C LEU A 275 -8.34 -19.47 0.90
N ASP A 276 -7.92 -20.34 1.83
CA ASP A 276 -8.79 -21.31 2.49
C ASP A 276 -9.99 -20.57 3.13
N PRO A 277 -11.26 -20.90 2.75
CA PRO A 277 -12.45 -20.27 3.29
C PRO A 277 -12.59 -20.35 4.81
N ARG A 278 -11.94 -21.33 5.45
CA ARG A 278 -11.90 -21.48 6.93
C ARG A 278 -11.28 -20.27 7.61
N ARG A 279 -10.46 -19.49 6.91
CA ARG A 279 -9.86 -18.23 7.39
C ARG A 279 -10.85 -17.06 7.33
N GLY A 280 -12.06 -17.28 6.84
CA GLY A 280 -13.16 -16.34 6.84
C GLY A 280 -12.83 -15.00 6.16
N PHE A 281 -12.98 -13.91 6.91
CA PHE A 281 -12.81 -12.55 6.35
C PHE A 281 -11.39 -12.25 5.85
N VAL A 282 -10.36 -12.86 6.43
CA VAL A 282 -8.96 -12.70 5.94
C VAL A 282 -8.80 -13.30 4.55
N ALA A 283 -9.33 -14.51 4.33
CA ALA A 283 -9.32 -15.15 3.00
C ALA A 283 -10.15 -14.35 1.99
N TYR A 284 -11.32 -13.84 2.40
CA TYR A 284 -12.15 -12.97 1.57
C TYR A 284 -11.41 -11.69 1.16
N GLN A 285 -10.79 -10.99 2.11
CA GLN A 285 -9.99 -9.79 1.83
C GLN A 285 -8.81 -10.12 0.88
N LEU A 286 -8.12 -11.22 1.15
CA LEU A 286 -7.01 -11.65 0.30
C LEU A 286 -7.49 -11.92 -1.14
N LEU A 287 -8.61 -12.63 -1.29
CA LEU A 287 -9.21 -12.91 -2.60
C LEU A 287 -9.61 -11.61 -3.31
N VAL A 288 -10.45 -10.78 -2.68
CA VAL A 288 -11.08 -9.65 -3.38
C VAL A 288 -10.17 -8.44 -3.47
N HIS A 289 -9.58 -8.03 -2.34
CA HIS A 289 -8.75 -6.82 -2.29
C HIS A 289 -7.36 -7.02 -2.90
N LYS A 290 -6.87 -8.26 -3.01
CA LYS A 290 -5.56 -8.55 -3.60
C LYS A 290 -5.66 -9.36 -4.89
N TYR A 291 -6.10 -10.62 -4.86
CA TYR A 291 -6.10 -11.44 -6.07
C TYR A 291 -6.96 -10.86 -7.18
N LEU A 292 -8.26 -10.70 -6.97
CA LEU A 292 -9.16 -10.21 -8.02
C LEU A 292 -8.76 -8.82 -8.49
N ARG A 293 -8.25 -7.98 -7.60
CA ARG A 293 -7.86 -6.61 -7.95
C ARG A 293 -6.55 -6.56 -8.75
N VAL A 294 -5.53 -7.33 -8.37
CA VAL A 294 -4.24 -7.39 -9.09
C VAL A 294 -4.41 -8.03 -10.46
N PHE A 295 -5.32 -8.99 -10.60
CA PHE A 295 -5.59 -9.66 -11.86
C PHE A 295 -6.81 -9.10 -12.61
N CYS A 296 -7.37 -7.96 -12.18
CA CYS A 296 -8.58 -7.36 -12.77
C CYS A 296 -8.41 -6.96 -14.25
N TRP A 297 -7.17 -6.72 -14.70
CA TRP A 297 -6.86 -6.49 -16.10
C TRP A 297 -7.31 -7.64 -17.01
N ALA A 298 -7.24 -8.89 -16.54
CA ALA A 298 -7.64 -10.05 -17.35
C ALA A 298 -9.15 -10.07 -17.64
N PRO A 299 -10.07 -10.01 -16.65
CA PRO A 299 -11.49 -9.86 -16.94
C PRO A 299 -11.84 -8.57 -17.71
N MET A 300 -11.08 -7.47 -17.57
CA MET A 300 -11.28 -6.28 -18.40
C MET A 300 -11.04 -6.58 -19.90
N VAL A 301 -9.97 -7.29 -20.21
CA VAL A 301 -9.65 -7.70 -21.59
C VAL A 301 -10.70 -8.69 -22.11
N VAL A 302 -11.06 -9.70 -21.31
CA VAL A 302 -12.09 -10.69 -21.69
C VAL A 302 -13.45 -10.00 -21.94
N ALA A 303 -13.85 -9.06 -21.08
CA ALA A 303 -15.09 -8.29 -21.24
C ALA A 303 -15.08 -7.49 -22.56
N LEU A 304 -13.95 -6.85 -22.90
CA LEU A 304 -13.84 -6.08 -24.14
C LEU A 304 -13.98 -6.99 -25.38
N ILE A 305 -13.25 -8.11 -25.42
CA ILE A 305 -13.28 -9.07 -26.52
C ILE A 305 -14.69 -9.67 -26.67
N ALA A 306 -15.28 -10.12 -25.56
CA ALA A 306 -16.62 -10.70 -25.57
C ALA A 306 -17.69 -9.65 -26.02
N ASN A 307 -17.59 -8.40 -25.55
CA ASN A 307 -18.50 -7.35 -25.94
C ASN A 307 -18.36 -7.01 -27.45
N TYR A 308 -17.13 -6.99 -27.97
CA TYR A 308 -16.91 -6.85 -29.41
C TYR A 308 -17.56 -7.99 -30.20
N GLY A 309 -17.50 -9.23 -29.73
CA GLY A 309 -18.20 -10.38 -30.31
C GLY A 309 -19.72 -10.22 -30.31
N LEU A 310 -20.27 -9.41 -29.40
CA LEU A 310 -21.70 -9.12 -29.25
C LEU A 310 -22.14 -7.80 -29.92
N ARG A 311 -21.29 -7.14 -30.72
CA ARG A 311 -21.52 -5.81 -31.28
C ARG A 311 -22.78 -5.66 -32.12
N HIS A 312 -23.35 -6.76 -32.65
CA HIS A 312 -24.58 -6.79 -33.44
C HIS A 312 -25.79 -7.22 -32.61
N VAL A 313 -25.67 -7.38 -31.31
CA VAL A 313 -26.73 -7.85 -30.41
C VAL A 313 -27.13 -6.71 -29.45
N SER A 314 -28.38 -6.27 -29.47
CA SER A 314 -28.89 -5.32 -28.48
C SER A 314 -29.02 -6.00 -27.11
N PRO A 315 -28.70 -5.31 -25.97
CA PRO A 315 -28.16 -3.94 -25.84
C PRO A 315 -26.62 -3.85 -25.90
N PHE A 316 -25.90 -4.94 -26.22
CA PHE A 316 -24.43 -5.01 -26.13
C PHE A 316 -23.72 -4.04 -27.10
N ASN A 317 -24.33 -3.69 -28.22
CA ASN A 317 -23.81 -2.66 -29.11
C ASN A 317 -23.68 -1.29 -28.40
N TYR A 318 -24.67 -0.86 -27.64
CA TYR A 318 -24.62 0.39 -26.88
C TYR A 318 -23.59 0.29 -25.72
N ILE A 319 -23.52 -0.87 -25.06
CA ILE A 319 -22.52 -1.14 -24.02
C ILE A 319 -21.11 -1.07 -24.61
N LEU A 320 -20.90 -1.55 -25.85
CA LEU A 320 -19.60 -1.46 -26.51
C LEU A 320 -19.20 -0.01 -26.78
N ILE A 321 -20.10 0.83 -27.20
CA ILE A 321 -19.84 2.26 -27.42
C ILE A 321 -19.40 2.91 -26.10
N ALA A 322 -20.13 2.66 -25.00
CA ALA A 322 -19.76 3.16 -23.66
C ALA A 322 -18.41 2.61 -23.20
N HIS A 323 -18.15 1.32 -23.42
CA HIS A 323 -16.90 0.64 -23.06
C HIS A 323 -15.69 1.25 -23.80
N LEU A 324 -15.81 1.45 -25.11
CA LEU A 324 -14.78 2.14 -25.93
C LEU A 324 -14.62 3.60 -25.52
N GLY A 325 -15.72 4.28 -25.14
CA GLY A 325 -15.69 5.64 -24.62
C GLY A 325 -14.84 5.78 -23.36
N VAL A 326 -14.87 4.80 -22.44
CA VAL A 326 -14.00 4.75 -21.25
C VAL A 326 -12.52 4.71 -21.65
N TYR A 327 -12.15 3.86 -22.61
CA TYR A 327 -10.74 3.79 -23.06
C TYR A 327 -10.32 5.04 -23.85
N LEU A 328 -11.23 5.63 -24.62
CA LEU A 328 -10.98 6.91 -25.30
C LEU A 328 -10.72 8.03 -24.27
N LEU A 329 -11.53 8.13 -23.22
CA LEU A 329 -11.31 9.08 -22.12
C LEU A 329 -9.98 8.84 -21.42
N ALA A 330 -9.60 7.57 -21.23
CA ALA A 330 -8.29 7.23 -20.66
C ALA A 330 -7.13 7.66 -21.57
N PHE A 331 -7.28 7.48 -22.89
CA PHE A 331 -6.28 7.91 -23.85
C PHE A 331 -6.17 9.44 -23.92
N ILE A 332 -7.29 10.17 -23.92
CA ILE A 332 -7.30 11.64 -23.80
C ILE A 332 -6.62 12.06 -22.49
N GLY A 333 -6.87 11.37 -21.37
CA GLY A 333 -6.20 11.63 -20.11
C GLY A 333 -4.70 11.44 -20.18
N TYR A 334 -4.22 10.41 -20.88
CA TYR A 334 -2.79 10.20 -21.15
C TYR A 334 -2.18 11.34 -21.97
N LEU A 335 -2.86 11.77 -23.04
CA LEU A 335 -2.40 12.90 -23.86
C LEU A 335 -2.37 14.20 -23.05
N ASN A 336 -3.40 14.46 -22.25
CA ASN A 336 -3.45 15.63 -21.37
C ASN A 336 -2.26 15.67 -20.41
N VAL A 337 -1.87 14.54 -19.80
CA VAL A 337 -0.68 14.46 -18.92
C VAL A 337 0.59 14.77 -19.71
N ARG A 338 0.74 14.25 -20.93
CA ARG A 338 1.90 14.52 -21.79
C ARG A 338 2.01 15.98 -22.23
N LEU A 339 0.88 16.61 -22.49
CA LEU A 339 0.79 18.00 -22.96
C LEU A 339 0.72 19.02 -21.79
N GLY A 340 0.78 18.58 -20.54
CA GLY A 340 0.64 19.45 -19.38
C GLY A 340 -0.76 20.01 -19.15
N VAL A 341 -1.78 19.48 -19.84
CA VAL A 341 -3.17 19.92 -19.73
C VAL A 341 -3.80 19.34 -18.45
N ARG A 342 -4.39 20.21 -17.63
CA ARG A 342 -4.99 19.84 -16.33
C ARG A 342 -6.46 19.46 -16.48
N SER A 343 -6.79 18.16 -16.53
CA SER A 343 -8.17 17.66 -16.53
C SER A 343 -8.35 16.55 -15.48
N ARG A 344 -9.09 16.84 -14.41
CA ARG A 344 -9.38 15.85 -13.34
C ARG A 344 -10.24 14.70 -13.86
N PHE A 345 -11.17 14.98 -14.76
CA PHE A 345 -12.12 14.00 -15.27
C PHE A 345 -11.42 12.93 -16.10
N THR A 346 -10.69 13.31 -17.14
CA THR A 346 -9.97 12.36 -18.01
C THR A 346 -8.83 11.66 -17.30
N TYR A 347 -8.19 12.33 -16.30
CA TYR A 347 -7.14 11.74 -15.49
C TYR A 347 -7.64 10.53 -14.66
N LEU A 348 -8.88 10.54 -14.18
CA LEU A 348 -9.46 9.41 -13.43
C LEU A 348 -9.48 8.13 -14.27
N PHE A 349 -9.95 8.23 -15.52
CA PHE A 349 -9.98 7.10 -16.46
C PHE A 349 -8.57 6.64 -16.83
N TYR A 350 -7.69 7.57 -17.13
CA TYR A 350 -6.30 7.28 -17.42
C TYR A 350 -5.63 6.54 -16.25
N TYR A 351 -5.79 7.03 -15.03
CA TYR A 351 -5.16 6.43 -13.86
C TYR A 351 -5.70 5.02 -13.55
N PHE A 352 -6.99 4.81 -13.75
CA PHE A 352 -7.60 3.49 -13.65
C PHE A 352 -6.97 2.48 -14.63
N VAL A 353 -6.82 2.89 -15.89
CA VAL A 353 -6.16 2.04 -16.90
C VAL A 353 -4.69 1.85 -16.59
N LEU A 354 -3.98 2.89 -16.16
CA LEU A 354 -2.57 2.85 -15.77
C LEU A 354 -2.31 1.82 -14.66
N LEU A 355 -3.14 1.81 -13.62
CA LEU A 355 -3.01 0.86 -12.51
C LEU A 355 -3.18 -0.59 -12.99
N ASN A 356 -4.21 -0.87 -13.77
CA ASN A 356 -4.46 -2.21 -14.31
C ASN A 356 -3.37 -2.64 -15.31
N TYR A 357 -2.88 -1.73 -16.14
CA TYR A 357 -1.75 -1.95 -17.03
C TYR A 357 -0.46 -2.25 -16.27
N SER A 358 -0.20 -1.51 -15.19
CA SER A 358 0.96 -1.78 -14.32
C SER A 358 0.88 -3.16 -13.68
N CYS A 359 -0.31 -3.61 -13.27
CA CYS A 359 -0.54 -4.96 -12.75
C CYS A 359 -0.29 -6.05 -13.82
N MET A 360 -0.73 -5.82 -15.06
CA MET A 360 -0.45 -6.70 -16.19
C MET A 360 1.07 -6.77 -16.46
N LEU A 361 1.76 -5.64 -16.50
CA LEU A 361 3.23 -5.61 -16.64
C LEU A 361 3.91 -6.34 -15.48
N GLY A 362 3.42 -6.16 -14.25
CA GLY A 362 3.90 -6.87 -13.06
C GLY A 362 3.78 -8.38 -13.22
N PHE A 363 2.65 -8.87 -13.71
CA PHE A 363 2.42 -10.28 -14.01
C PHE A 363 3.36 -10.81 -15.10
N VAL A 364 3.50 -10.11 -16.24
CA VAL A 364 4.41 -10.49 -17.31
C VAL A 364 5.86 -10.55 -16.82
N ASN A 365 6.30 -9.56 -16.06
CA ASN A 365 7.65 -9.53 -15.49
C ASN A 365 7.89 -10.69 -14.51
N TYR A 366 6.89 -11.00 -13.68
CA TYR A 366 6.95 -12.16 -12.78
C TYR A 366 7.20 -13.47 -13.56
N TRP A 367 6.47 -13.72 -14.65
CA TRP A 367 6.66 -14.88 -15.50
C TRP A 367 8.00 -14.90 -16.23
N ARG A 368 8.57 -13.74 -16.53
CA ARG A 368 9.94 -13.59 -17.07
C ARG A 368 11.02 -13.80 -16.02
N GLY A 369 10.68 -14.18 -14.80
CA GLY A 369 11.63 -14.39 -13.71
C GLY A 369 12.14 -13.13 -13.05
N VAL A 370 11.64 -11.93 -13.41
CA VAL A 370 12.07 -10.67 -12.79
C VAL A 370 11.60 -10.63 -11.33
N ARG A 371 12.57 -10.50 -10.42
CA ARG A 371 12.34 -10.29 -8.99
C ARG A 371 13.02 -8.97 -8.59
N ARG A 372 12.46 -8.26 -7.64
CA ARG A 372 13.03 -6.98 -7.18
C ARG A 372 13.12 -6.96 -5.65
N PRO A 373 14.11 -7.66 -5.07
CA PRO A 373 14.30 -7.70 -3.62
C PRO A 373 14.85 -6.38 -3.08
N THR A 374 15.70 -5.71 -3.87
CA THR A 374 16.35 -4.46 -3.47
C THR A 374 15.52 -3.24 -3.84
N TRP A 375 15.71 -2.17 -3.09
CA TRP A 375 15.05 -0.90 -3.27
C TRP A 375 16.07 0.18 -3.64
N THR A 376 15.77 0.95 -4.67
CA THR A 376 16.50 2.17 -5.04
C THR A 376 15.51 3.33 -5.02
N PRO A 377 15.80 4.44 -4.31
CA PRO A 377 14.95 5.63 -4.37
C PRO A 377 14.88 6.14 -5.81
N GLU A 378 13.67 6.36 -6.30
CA GLU A 378 13.46 7.08 -7.56
C GLU A 378 13.40 8.58 -7.22
N ARG A 379 14.49 9.28 -7.47
CA ARG A 379 14.62 10.74 -7.32
C ARG A 379 14.58 11.45 -8.66
#